data_d404a382aded38e4d128cec7dbfd4713
#
_entry.id   d404a382aded38e4d128cec7dbfd4713
#
_cell.length_a   1.000
_cell.length_b   1.000
_cell.length_c   1.000
_cell.angle_alpha   90.00
_cell.angle_beta   90.00
_cell.angle_gamma   90.00
#
_symmetry.space_group_name_H-M   'P 1'
#
loop_
_entity.id
_entity.type
_entity.pdbx_description
1 polymer ?
#
loop_
_entity_poly.entity_id
_entity_poly.type
_entity_poly.pdbx_seq_one_letter_code
_entity_poly.pdbx_strand_id
1 'polypeptide(L)'
;MRSYPNAAQGLKLLFIAEIVAIVAAVLSLVPVVGAILYIVGLVLVLVGLHKAGADDAGYKTAFTISIVNLVVGVISGFTGGVIGTILSIVSIILDLIVVYYVVNTTANLARSRGDSELGAKGEKVWKLYLACAVINVVASLLSFIPVLAAVLAIVLLVVQIIAYILYLIFLNKAPKTLA
;
A
#
# COMPACT_ATOMS: atom_id res chain seq x y z
N MET A 1 5.25 29.49 -3.79
CA MET A 1 5.14 28.09 -3.27
C MET A 1 5.53 27.13 -4.38
N ARG A 2 6.29 26.10 -4.06
CA ARG A 2 6.74 25.11 -5.07
C ARG A 2 5.59 24.14 -5.34
N SER A 3 5.12 23.98 -6.58
CA SER A 3 4.12 22.98 -6.95
C SER A 3 4.78 21.64 -7.30
N TYR A 4 4.06 20.54 -7.08
CA TYR A 4 4.51 19.18 -7.35
C TYR A 4 3.48 18.46 -8.25
N PRO A 5 3.36 18.90 -9.53
CA PRO A 5 2.27 18.43 -10.40
C PRO A 5 2.38 16.95 -10.76
N ASN A 6 3.61 16.42 -10.86
CA ASN A 6 3.79 15.00 -11.14
C ASN A 6 3.43 14.13 -9.93
N ALA A 7 3.78 14.56 -8.72
CA ALA A 7 3.36 13.90 -7.49
C ALA A 7 1.84 13.92 -7.34
N ALA A 8 1.20 15.07 -7.58
CA ALA A 8 -0.26 15.19 -7.54
C ALA A 8 -0.95 14.22 -8.53
N GLN A 9 -0.47 14.18 -9.78
CA GLN A 9 -1.03 13.26 -10.78
C GLN A 9 -0.74 11.80 -10.46
N GLY A 10 0.48 11.48 -9.99
CA GLY A 10 0.85 10.13 -9.57
C GLY A 10 0.00 9.63 -8.41
N LEU A 11 -0.20 10.44 -7.37
CA LEU A 11 -1.05 10.10 -6.22
C LEU A 11 -2.53 9.95 -6.59
N LYS A 12 -3.02 10.71 -7.59
CA LYS A 12 -4.36 10.48 -8.14
C LYS A 12 -4.49 9.11 -8.80
N LEU A 13 -3.46 8.67 -9.53
CA LEU A 13 -3.43 7.32 -10.11
C LEU A 13 -3.38 6.25 -9.02
N LEU A 14 -2.59 6.46 -7.95
CA LEU A 14 -2.58 5.57 -6.78
C LEU A 14 -3.97 5.47 -6.15
N PHE A 15 -4.66 6.59 -5.93
CA PHE A 15 -6.02 6.57 -5.41
C PHE A 15 -6.98 5.76 -6.31
N ILE A 16 -6.90 5.94 -7.63
CA ILE A 16 -7.72 5.17 -8.59
C ILE A 16 -7.35 3.69 -8.52
N ALA A 17 -6.06 3.35 -8.42
CA ALA A 17 -5.59 1.98 -8.29
C ALA A 17 -6.19 1.28 -7.06
N GLU A 18 -6.24 1.98 -5.92
CA GLU A 18 -6.84 1.45 -4.69
C GLU A 18 -8.35 1.22 -4.85
N ILE A 19 -9.07 2.12 -5.53
CA ILE A 19 -10.50 1.90 -5.84
C ILE A 19 -10.67 0.69 -6.76
N VAL A 20 -9.82 0.54 -7.77
CA VAL A 20 -9.83 -0.64 -8.66
C VAL A 20 -9.55 -1.91 -7.87
N ALA A 21 -8.64 -1.88 -6.89
CA ALA A 21 -8.35 -3.02 -6.03
C ALA A 21 -9.56 -3.44 -5.18
N ILE A 22 -10.32 -2.48 -4.63
CA ILE A 22 -11.58 -2.78 -3.92
C ILE A 22 -12.58 -3.47 -4.86
N VAL A 23 -12.77 -2.91 -6.07
CA VAL A 23 -13.69 -3.48 -7.06
C VAL A 23 -13.23 -4.89 -7.47
N ALA A 24 -11.91 -5.09 -7.67
CA ALA A 24 -11.34 -6.39 -7.94
C ALA A 24 -11.62 -7.41 -6.83
N ALA A 25 -11.48 -6.99 -5.57
CA ALA A 25 -11.77 -7.84 -4.40
C ALA A 25 -13.24 -8.24 -4.35
N VAL A 26 -14.17 -7.32 -4.59
CA VAL A 26 -15.62 -7.60 -4.64
C VAL A 26 -15.96 -8.52 -5.82
N LEU A 27 -15.34 -8.30 -6.98
CA LEU A 27 -15.58 -9.09 -8.20
C LEU A 27 -14.70 -10.36 -8.28
N SER A 28 -13.94 -10.69 -7.25
CA SER A 28 -13.14 -11.93 -7.19
C SER A 28 -13.97 -13.21 -7.25
N LEU A 29 -15.29 -13.12 -6.98
CA LEU A 29 -16.26 -14.20 -7.23
C LEU A 29 -16.30 -14.62 -8.71
N VAL A 30 -15.90 -13.73 -9.64
CA VAL A 30 -15.68 -14.04 -11.05
C VAL A 30 -14.17 -14.01 -11.30
N PRO A 31 -13.46 -15.15 -11.25
CA PRO A 31 -11.99 -15.20 -11.17
C PRO A 31 -11.28 -14.43 -12.30
N VAL A 32 -11.80 -14.50 -13.52
CA VAL A 32 -11.19 -13.82 -14.69
C VAL A 32 -11.31 -12.31 -14.55
N VAL A 33 -12.46 -11.80 -14.11
CA VAL A 33 -12.70 -10.35 -13.95
C VAL A 33 -11.85 -9.81 -12.82
N GLY A 34 -11.80 -10.50 -11.67
CA GLY A 34 -10.97 -10.13 -10.53
C GLY A 34 -9.49 -10.08 -10.90
N ALA A 35 -8.98 -11.07 -11.65
CA ALA A 35 -7.59 -11.10 -12.09
C ALA A 35 -7.23 -9.95 -13.03
N ILE A 36 -8.09 -9.62 -14.00
CA ILE A 36 -7.88 -8.50 -14.93
C ILE A 36 -7.82 -7.18 -14.15
N LEU A 37 -8.78 -6.95 -13.25
CA LEU A 37 -8.82 -5.73 -12.45
C LEU A 37 -7.62 -5.61 -11.51
N TYR A 38 -7.15 -6.73 -10.94
CA TYR A 38 -5.94 -6.75 -10.14
C TYR A 38 -4.72 -6.28 -10.95
N ILE A 39 -4.54 -6.80 -12.17
CA ILE A 39 -3.46 -6.39 -13.08
C ILE A 39 -3.59 -4.90 -13.43
N VAL A 40 -4.79 -4.42 -13.73
CA VAL A 40 -5.04 -2.99 -14.00
C VAL A 40 -4.64 -2.13 -12.80
N GLY A 41 -5.05 -2.51 -11.59
CA GLY A 41 -4.68 -1.82 -10.35
C GLY A 41 -3.17 -1.75 -10.17
N LEU A 42 -2.47 -2.85 -10.37
CA LEU A 42 -1.02 -2.94 -10.27
C LEU A 42 -0.31 -2.03 -11.29
N VAL A 43 -0.76 -2.02 -12.54
CA VAL A 43 -0.22 -1.11 -13.56
C VAL A 43 -0.43 0.35 -13.16
N LEU A 44 -1.61 0.70 -12.64
CA LEU A 44 -1.89 2.06 -12.17
C LEU A 44 -0.99 2.48 -11.00
N VAL A 45 -0.70 1.58 -10.06
CA VAL A 45 0.27 1.83 -8.97
C VAL A 45 1.65 2.13 -9.55
N LEU A 46 2.16 1.29 -10.43
CA LEU A 46 3.49 1.47 -11.01
C LEU A 46 3.58 2.77 -11.84
N VAL A 47 2.60 3.04 -12.69
CA VAL A 47 2.56 4.30 -13.48
C VAL A 47 2.45 5.51 -12.55
N GLY A 48 1.63 5.43 -11.51
CA GLY A 48 1.47 6.49 -10.52
C GLY A 48 2.77 6.80 -9.78
N LEU A 49 3.46 5.78 -9.28
CA LEU A 49 4.75 5.92 -8.57
C LEU A 49 5.85 6.43 -9.51
N HIS A 50 5.93 5.90 -10.72
CA HIS A 50 6.89 6.38 -11.72
C HIS A 50 6.71 7.87 -12.02
N LYS A 51 5.45 8.30 -12.22
CA LYS A 51 5.12 9.69 -12.48
C LYS A 51 5.44 10.59 -11.29
N ALA A 52 5.04 10.19 -10.08
CA ALA A 52 5.34 10.93 -8.86
C ALA A 52 6.85 11.03 -8.59
N GLY A 53 7.60 10.02 -9.01
CA GLY A 53 9.05 9.97 -8.92
C GLY A 53 9.79 11.08 -9.65
N ALA A 54 9.14 11.80 -10.58
CA ALA A 54 9.73 12.97 -11.22
C ALA A 54 9.87 14.15 -10.25
N ASP A 55 9.02 14.24 -9.22
CA ASP A 55 9.03 15.35 -8.26
C ASP A 55 9.84 15.03 -6.99
N ASP A 56 9.93 13.75 -6.57
CA ASP A 56 10.67 13.36 -5.37
C ASP A 56 11.23 11.93 -5.46
N ALA A 57 12.46 11.75 -4.96
CA ALA A 57 13.19 10.48 -4.98
C ALA A 57 12.52 9.39 -4.11
N GLY A 58 11.75 9.75 -3.08
CA GLY A 58 11.01 8.80 -2.25
C GLY A 58 10.01 7.97 -3.06
N TYR A 59 9.34 8.58 -4.04
CA TYR A 59 8.44 7.85 -4.95
C TYR A 59 9.20 6.94 -5.92
N LYS A 60 10.43 7.33 -6.35
CA LYS A 60 11.29 6.43 -7.16
C LYS A 60 11.67 5.18 -6.38
N THR A 61 12.01 5.36 -5.10
CA THR A 61 12.32 4.24 -4.21
C THR A 61 11.10 3.34 -4.03
N ALA A 62 9.92 3.92 -3.78
CA ALA A 62 8.67 3.16 -3.69
C ALA A 62 8.38 2.38 -4.99
N PHE A 63 8.58 2.99 -6.16
CA PHE A 63 8.45 2.34 -7.46
C PHE A 63 9.37 1.12 -7.60
N THR A 64 10.66 1.30 -7.30
CA THR A 64 11.64 0.21 -7.40
C THR A 64 11.28 -0.95 -6.46
N ILE A 65 10.91 -0.64 -5.22
CA ILE A 65 10.50 -1.67 -4.24
C ILE A 65 9.21 -2.37 -4.67
N SER A 66 8.25 -1.65 -5.26
CA SER A 66 7.02 -2.25 -5.80
C SER A 66 7.30 -3.26 -6.91
N ILE A 67 8.30 -2.99 -7.78
CA ILE A 67 8.72 -3.96 -8.81
C ILE A 67 9.35 -5.19 -8.16
N VAL A 68 10.22 -5.00 -7.17
CA VAL A 68 10.83 -6.12 -6.42
C VAL A 68 9.74 -6.96 -5.76
N ASN A 69 8.76 -6.31 -5.12
CA ASN A 69 7.65 -6.99 -4.46
C ASN A 69 6.78 -7.79 -5.44
N LEU A 70 6.55 -7.24 -6.63
CA LEU A 70 5.85 -7.96 -7.70
C LEU A 70 6.58 -9.27 -8.06
N VAL A 71 7.92 -9.22 -8.21
CA VAL A 71 8.72 -10.41 -8.52
C VAL A 71 8.65 -11.42 -7.37
N VAL A 72 8.79 -10.96 -6.12
CA VAL A 72 8.66 -11.81 -4.92
C VAL A 72 7.27 -12.45 -4.86
N GLY A 73 6.20 -11.69 -5.12
CA GLY A 73 4.83 -12.18 -5.14
C GLY A 73 4.60 -13.26 -6.19
N VAL A 74 5.13 -13.07 -7.41
CA VAL A 74 5.07 -14.08 -8.47
C VAL A 74 5.78 -15.37 -8.05
N ILE A 75 7.01 -15.27 -7.51
CA ILE A 75 7.76 -16.44 -7.04
C ILE A 75 7.01 -17.14 -5.90
N SER A 76 6.47 -16.38 -4.94
CA SER A 76 5.69 -16.90 -3.82
C SER A 76 4.47 -17.70 -4.28
N GLY A 77 3.81 -17.28 -5.36
CA GLY A 77 2.65 -17.98 -5.93
C GLY A 77 2.97 -19.37 -6.48
N PHE A 78 4.23 -19.65 -6.83
CA PHE A 78 4.70 -20.95 -7.31
C PHE A 78 5.41 -21.79 -6.25
N THR A 79 5.66 -21.21 -5.06
CA THR A 79 6.38 -21.89 -3.96
C THR A 79 5.43 -22.15 -2.81
N GLY A 80 5.47 -23.40 -2.27
CA GLY A 80 4.70 -23.80 -1.09
C GLY A 80 5.59 -24.02 0.14
N GLY A 81 4.96 -24.45 1.24
CA GLY A 81 5.65 -24.79 2.46
C GLY A 81 6.40 -23.62 3.13
N VAL A 82 7.54 -23.94 3.76
CA VAL A 82 8.33 -22.95 4.52
C VAL A 82 8.83 -21.81 3.63
N ILE A 83 9.27 -22.11 2.40
CA ILE A 83 9.79 -21.11 1.46
C ILE A 83 8.68 -20.13 1.09
N GLY A 84 7.48 -20.61 0.76
CA GLY A 84 6.32 -19.76 0.48
C GLY A 84 5.97 -18.83 1.64
N THR A 85 6.02 -19.35 2.88
CA THR A 85 5.79 -18.55 4.09
C THR A 85 6.84 -17.43 4.25
N ILE A 86 8.12 -17.75 4.05
CA ILE A 86 9.20 -16.75 4.11
C ILE A 86 8.99 -15.66 3.05
N LEU A 87 8.70 -16.04 1.80
CA LEU A 87 8.46 -15.08 0.73
C LEU A 87 7.23 -14.20 0.99
N SER A 88 6.18 -14.76 1.59
CA SER A 88 5.00 -13.99 2.00
C SER A 88 5.34 -12.95 3.08
N ILE A 89 6.16 -13.30 4.05
CA ILE A 89 6.65 -12.34 5.07
C ILE A 89 7.50 -11.25 4.42
N VAL A 90 8.39 -11.61 3.50
CA VAL A 90 9.20 -10.64 2.74
C VAL A 90 8.29 -9.68 1.96
N SER A 91 7.25 -10.19 1.30
CA SER A 91 6.27 -9.37 0.56
C SER A 91 5.56 -8.38 1.49
N ILE A 92 5.10 -8.80 2.67
CA ILE A 92 4.48 -7.92 3.67
C ILE A 92 5.43 -6.78 4.07
N ILE A 93 6.72 -7.09 4.27
CA ILE A 93 7.73 -6.09 4.62
C ILE A 93 7.95 -5.11 3.46
N LEU A 94 8.04 -5.61 2.22
CA LEU A 94 8.22 -4.77 1.04
C LEU A 94 7.03 -3.83 0.83
N ASP A 95 5.79 -4.33 0.98
CA ASP A 95 4.57 -3.50 0.92
C ASP A 95 4.59 -2.41 1.99
N LEU A 96 4.97 -2.75 3.22
CA LEU A 96 5.10 -1.78 4.29
C LEU A 96 6.10 -0.68 3.94
N ILE A 97 7.24 -1.04 3.34
CA ILE A 97 8.26 -0.06 2.91
C ILE A 97 7.73 0.84 1.79
N VAL A 98 6.99 0.29 0.83
CA VAL A 98 6.32 1.08 -0.23
C VAL A 98 5.38 2.10 0.39
N VAL A 99 4.48 1.67 1.29
CA VAL A 99 3.54 2.57 1.99
C VAL A 99 4.30 3.64 2.78
N TYR A 100 5.39 3.28 3.45
CA TYR A 100 6.24 4.23 4.16
C TYR A 100 6.75 5.33 3.24
N TYR A 101 7.37 4.97 2.12
CA TYR A 101 7.92 5.97 1.20
C TYR A 101 6.81 6.83 0.60
N VAL A 102 5.70 6.26 0.16
CA VAL A 102 4.57 7.03 -0.40
C VAL A 102 4.02 8.01 0.63
N VAL A 103 3.70 7.53 1.83
CA VAL A 103 3.05 8.34 2.86
C VAL A 103 3.99 9.40 3.42
N ASN A 104 5.23 9.02 3.74
CA ASN A 104 6.20 9.94 4.34
C ASN A 104 6.65 11.02 3.34
N THR A 105 6.92 10.65 2.09
CA THR A 105 7.26 11.62 1.03
C THR A 105 6.11 12.60 0.83
N THR A 106 4.87 12.09 0.67
CA THR A 106 3.68 12.95 0.52
C THR A 106 3.49 13.88 1.72
N ALA A 107 3.66 13.36 2.95
CA ALA A 107 3.52 14.16 4.17
C ALA A 107 4.56 15.28 4.25
N ASN A 108 5.81 15.00 3.85
CA ASN A 108 6.89 16.01 3.82
C ASN A 108 6.62 17.09 2.76
N LEU A 109 6.17 16.69 1.56
CA LEU A 109 5.80 17.62 0.51
C LEU A 109 4.59 18.49 0.93
N ALA A 110 3.59 17.91 1.61
CA ALA A 110 2.46 18.65 2.14
C ALA A 110 2.89 19.68 3.19
N ARG A 111 3.77 19.30 4.13
CA ARG A 111 4.34 20.23 5.12
C ARG A 111 5.13 21.36 4.47
N SER A 112 5.89 21.08 3.42
CA SER A 112 6.62 22.13 2.67
C SER A 112 5.69 23.14 1.99
N ARG A 113 4.43 22.77 1.79
CA ARG A 113 3.35 23.63 1.29
C ARG A 113 2.50 24.28 2.40
N GLY A 114 2.84 24.05 3.67
CA GLY A 114 2.13 24.61 4.81
C GLY A 114 0.93 23.76 5.28
N ASP A 115 0.65 22.61 4.64
CA ASP A 115 -0.40 21.69 5.08
C ASP A 115 0.14 20.69 6.11
N SER A 116 0.28 21.17 7.34
CA SER A 116 0.70 20.34 8.48
C SER A 116 -0.36 19.30 8.87
N GLU A 117 -1.64 19.56 8.59
CA GLU A 117 -2.73 18.62 8.88
C GLU A 117 -2.62 17.36 8.03
N LEU A 118 -2.37 17.51 6.73
CA LEU A 118 -2.14 16.37 5.83
C LEU A 118 -0.88 15.61 6.23
N GLY A 119 0.19 16.33 6.63
CA GLY A 119 1.40 15.73 7.17
C GLY A 119 1.14 14.85 8.40
N ALA A 120 0.35 15.33 9.36
CA ALA A 120 -0.03 14.57 10.56
C ALA A 120 -0.94 13.35 10.23
N LYS A 121 -1.83 13.48 9.23
CA LYS A 121 -2.63 12.36 8.74
C LYS A 121 -1.75 11.25 8.13
N GLY A 122 -0.71 11.61 7.38
CA GLY A 122 0.26 10.66 6.86
C GLY A 122 0.93 9.85 7.97
N GLU A 123 1.36 10.49 9.06
CA GLU A 123 1.95 9.78 10.20
C GLU A 123 0.98 8.79 10.86
N LYS A 124 -0.30 9.15 10.99
CA LYS A 124 -1.32 8.23 11.52
C LYS A 124 -1.53 7.03 10.61
N VAL A 125 -1.61 7.26 9.30
CA VAL A 125 -1.72 6.18 8.31
C VAL A 125 -0.53 5.25 8.42
N TRP A 126 0.69 5.77 8.42
CA TRP A 126 1.90 4.98 8.56
C TRP A 126 1.90 4.10 9.82
N LYS A 127 1.58 4.69 11.00
CA LYS A 127 1.56 3.96 12.27
C LYS A 127 0.56 2.81 12.25
N LEU A 128 -0.60 2.99 11.61
CA LEU A 128 -1.61 1.94 11.49
C LEU A 128 -1.15 0.82 10.54
N TYR A 129 -0.54 1.17 9.41
CA TYR A 129 0.03 0.15 8.50
C TYR A 129 1.15 -0.64 9.17
N LEU A 130 2.00 0.01 9.95
CA LEU A 130 3.03 -0.66 10.75
C LEU A 130 2.40 -1.63 11.75
N ALA A 131 1.36 -1.22 12.46
CA ALA A 131 0.63 -2.10 13.39
C ALA A 131 0.01 -3.30 12.65
N CYS A 132 -0.63 -3.09 11.49
CA CYS A 132 -1.16 -4.17 10.66
C CYS A 132 -0.07 -5.15 10.23
N ALA A 133 1.09 -4.64 9.78
CA ALA A 133 2.19 -5.49 9.35
C ALA A 133 2.74 -6.35 10.50
N VAL A 134 2.92 -5.75 11.69
CA VAL A 134 3.36 -6.49 12.89
C VAL A 134 2.34 -7.58 13.25
N ILE A 135 1.04 -7.28 13.28
CA ILE A 135 0.00 -8.27 13.59
C ILE A 135 0.00 -9.38 12.53
N ASN A 136 0.16 -9.05 11.24
CA ASN A 136 0.24 -10.03 10.15
C ASN A 136 1.41 -11.00 10.33
N VAL A 137 2.61 -10.47 10.63
CA VAL A 137 3.79 -11.31 10.87
C VAL A 137 3.57 -12.21 12.08
N VAL A 138 3.06 -11.68 13.18
CA VAL A 138 2.75 -12.46 14.39
C VAL A 138 1.71 -13.54 14.09
N ALA A 139 0.62 -13.20 13.39
CA ALA A 139 -0.41 -14.15 13.01
C ALA A 139 0.15 -15.28 12.11
N SER A 140 1.04 -14.94 11.16
CA SER A 140 1.72 -15.92 10.31
C SER A 140 2.60 -16.88 11.11
N LEU A 141 3.33 -16.36 12.09
CA LEU A 141 4.18 -17.17 12.97
C LEU A 141 3.37 -18.05 13.94
N LEU A 142 2.15 -17.62 14.32
CA LEU A 142 1.26 -18.33 15.25
C LEU A 142 0.18 -19.14 14.53
N SER A 143 0.26 -19.29 13.23
CA SER A 143 -0.72 -20.00 12.41
C SER A 143 -0.92 -21.48 12.79
N PHE A 144 0.05 -22.09 13.51
CA PHE A 144 -0.05 -23.45 14.04
C PHE A 144 -1.00 -23.57 15.25
N ILE A 145 -1.47 -22.45 15.84
CA ILE A 145 -2.48 -22.43 16.92
C ILE A 145 -3.80 -21.89 16.34
N PRO A 146 -4.74 -22.74 15.89
CA PRO A 146 -5.91 -22.30 15.11
C PRO A 146 -6.79 -21.27 15.81
N VAL A 147 -7.03 -21.42 17.12
CA VAL A 147 -7.86 -20.50 17.90
C VAL A 147 -7.23 -19.11 17.97
N LEU A 148 -5.92 -19.04 18.24
CA LEU A 148 -5.20 -17.76 18.34
C LEU A 148 -5.11 -17.08 16.98
N ALA A 149 -4.85 -17.86 15.92
CA ALA A 149 -4.83 -17.36 14.55
C ALA A 149 -6.18 -16.76 14.15
N ALA A 150 -7.31 -17.41 14.50
CA ALA A 150 -8.64 -16.89 14.21
C ALA A 150 -8.93 -15.56 14.94
N VAL A 151 -8.56 -15.44 16.22
CA VAL A 151 -8.72 -14.18 16.98
C VAL A 151 -7.88 -13.07 16.36
N LEU A 152 -6.60 -13.34 16.04
CA LEU A 152 -5.72 -12.35 15.42
C LEU A 152 -6.21 -11.93 14.03
N ALA A 153 -6.78 -12.85 13.25
CA ALA A 153 -7.36 -12.54 11.94
C ALA A 153 -8.54 -11.56 12.05
N ILE A 154 -9.40 -11.70 13.05
CA ILE A 154 -10.53 -10.77 13.28
C ILE A 154 -10.01 -9.39 13.69
N VAL A 155 -9.06 -9.33 14.62
CA VAL A 155 -8.46 -8.06 15.05
C VAL A 155 -7.77 -7.38 13.87
N LEU A 156 -6.99 -8.14 13.10
CA LEU A 156 -6.30 -7.64 11.92
C LEU A 156 -7.28 -7.08 10.88
N LEU A 157 -8.37 -7.79 10.60
CA LEU A 157 -9.40 -7.36 9.65
C LEU A 157 -9.94 -5.97 10.03
N VAL A 158 -10.28 -5.75 11.29
CA VAL A 158 -10.82 -4.47 11.76
C VAL A 158 -9.78 -3.35 11.63
N VAL A 159 -8.55 -3.60 12.10
CA VAL A 159 -7.47 -2.59 12.05
C VAL A 159 -7.10 -2.27 10.60
N GLN A 160 -7.07 -3.27 9.73
CA GLN A 160 -6.76 -3.13 8.32
C GLN A 160 -7.81 -2.31 7.56
N ILE A 161 -9.09 -2.52 7.83
CA ILE A 161 -10.17 -1.71 7.26
C ILE A 161 -10.01 -0.24 7.66
N ILE A 162 -9.75 0.03 8.93
CA ILE A 162 -9.54 1.40 9.42
C ILE A 162 -8.31 2.04 8.76
N ALA A 163 -7.18 1.32 8.72
CA ALA A 163 -5.95 1.79 8.09
C ALA A 163 -6.16 2.10 6.61
N TYR A 164 -6.88 1.23 5.90
CA TYR A 164 -7.16 1.37 4.48
C TYR A 164 -8.07 2.57 4.18
N ILE A 165 -9.14 2.77 4.97
CA ILE A 165 -10.01 3.94 4.83
C ILE A 165 -9.21 5.24 5.04
N LEU A 166 -8.37 5.30 6.06
CA LEU A 166 -7.55 6.48 6.32
C LEU A 166 -6.53 6.73 5.21
N TYR A 167 -5.96 5.67 4.64
CA TYR A 167 -5.06 5.77 3.50
C TYR A 167 -5.78 6.31 2.25
N LEU A 168 -6.97 5.83 1.95
CA LEU A 168 -7.80 6.36 0.85
C LEU A 168 -8.13 7.84 1.04
N ILE A 169 -8.52 8.24 2.26
CA ILE A 169 -8.78 9.66 2.57
C ILE A 169 -7.51 10.50 2.37
N PHE A 170 -6.36 9.98 2.80
CA PHE A 170 -5.06 10.62 2.62
C PHE A 170 -4.73 10.78 1.13
N LEU A 171 -4.80 9.70 0.34
CA LEU A 171 -4.55 9.72 -1.10
C LEU A 171 -5.51 10.64 -1.88
N ASN A 172 -6.76 10.76 -1.45
CA ASN A 172 -7.74 11.66 -2.10
C ASN A 172 -7.43 13.14 -1.83
N LYS A 173 -6.89 13.47 -0.65
CA LYS A 173 -6.55 14.85 -0.29
C LYS A 173 -5.21 15.30 -0.86
N ALA A 174 -4.22 14.42 -0.87
CA ALA A 174 -2.84 14.72 -1.25
C ALA A 174 -2.70 15.38 -2.63
N PRO A 175 -3.35 14.92 -3.72
CA PRO A 175 -3.25 15.58 -5.02
C PRO A 175 -3.71 17.03 -5.02
N LYS A 176 -4.73 17.35 -4.22
CA LYS A 176 -5.29 18.72 -4.13
C LYS A 176 -4.33 19.67 -3.41
N THR A 177 -3.61 19.16 -2.42
CA THR A 177 -2.60 19.93 -1.68
C THR A 177 -1.33 20.14 -2.51
N LEU A 178 -0.93 19.18 -3.36
CA LEU A 178 0.34 19.20 -4.09
C LEU A 178 0.25 19.84 -5.48
N ALA A 179 -0.94 19.99 -6.05
CA ALA A 179 -1.19 20.61 -7.36
C ALA A 179 -0.89 22.16 -7.39
#